data_d3efeae29acfac8e73e037c1c4852bf8
#
_entry.id   d3efeae29acfac8e73e037c1c4852bf8
#
_cell.length_a   1.000
_cell.length_b   1.000
_cell.length_c   1.000
_cell.angle_alpha   90.00
_cell.angle_beta   90.00
_cell.angle_gamma   90.00
#
_symmetry.space_group_name_H-M   'P 1'
#
loop_
_entity.id
_entity.type
_entity.pdbx_description
1 polymer ?
#
loop_
_entity_poly.entity_id
_entity_poly.type
_entity_poly.pdbx_seq_one_letter_code
_entity_poly.pdbx_strand_id
1 'polypeptide(L)'
;PVTHKLVTIAGAVAHPITVEAPIGAPLALLLEAAGGTTCDCQFIVGGPLMGKLTDDLSQPVTKTTGGLLAIPKGHPLLQKKTPSPARDQVLAKAVCCQCSMCTQMCPRNAMGLHVEPHKAMRALASGNDALLGDHNGIFSCCDCGICTYYACNFGLKPSVAMQQAKGRLQRQGIKPRIEVKYAPDGGIENKRVPTERMLLRLDLKQFDGDAPMGPAITA
;
A
#
# COMPACT_ATOMS: atom_id res chain seq x y z
N PRO A 1 14.51 -2.14 25.17
CA PRO A 1 14.15 -2.84 23.93
C PRO A 1 12.64 -2.88 23.80
N VAL A 2 12.14 -2.69 22.57
CA VAL A 2 10.70 -2.83 22.27
C VAL A 2 10.40 -4.30 22.08
N THR A 3 9.66 -4.90 23.01
CA THR A 3 9.32 -6.32 23.03
C THR A 3 7.86 -6.59 22.63
N HIS A 4 7.00 -5.59 22.76
CA HIS A 4 5.57 -5.68 22.45
C HIS A 4 5.17 -4.59 21.46
N LYS A 5 4.06 -4.79 20.78
CA LYS A 5 3.50 -3.86 19.83
C LYS A 5 1.99 -3.90 19.83
N LEU A 6 1.36 -2.72 19.67
CA LEU A 6 -0.07 -2.63 19.40
C LEU A 6 -0.34 -3.03 17.94
N VAL A 7 -1.24 -3.98 17.73
CA VAL A 7 -1.67 -4.47 16.42
C VAL A 7 -3.19 -4.44 16.35
N THR A 8 -3.73 -3.80 15.33
CA THR A 8 -5.18 -3.75 15.09
C THR A 8 -5.60 -4.88 14.16
N ILE A 9 -6.59 -5.66 14.57
CA ILE A 9 -7.22 -6.70 13.77
C ILE A 9 -8.59 -6.20 13.35
N ALA A 10 -8.86 -6.19 12.06
CA ALA A 10 -10.11 -5.63 11.51
C ALA A 10 -10.50 -6.33 10.19
N GLY A 11 -11.63 -5.92 9.61
CA GLY A 11 -12.22 -6.51 8.43
C GLY A 11 -13.31 -7.52 8.77
N ALA A 12 -13.39 -8.60 8.04
CA ALA A 12 -14.38 -9.67 8.25
C ALA A 12 -13.98 -10.61 9.39
N VAL A 13 -13.82 -10.05 10.59
CA VAL A 13 -13.56 -10.77 11.84
C VAL A 13 -14.75 -10.65 12.77
N ALA A 14 -14.89 -11.58 13.73
CA ALA A 14 -16.02 -11.57 14.65
C ALA A 14 -16.03 -10.32 15.54
N HIS A 15 -14.86 -9.93 16.04
CA HIS A 15 -14.71 -8.78 16.94
C HIS A 15 -13.48 -7.97 16.52
N PRO A 16 -13.63 -6.87 15.75
CA PRO A 16 -12.51 -5.96 15.49
C PRO A 16 -11.90 -5.46 16.80
N ILE A 17 -10.56 -5.58 16.94
CA ILE A 17 -9.89 -5.35 18.22
C ILE A 17 -8.46 -4.84 17.99
N THR A 18 -7.94 -4.06 18.92
CA THR A 18 -6.51 -3.72 18.98
C THR A 18 -5.90 -4.40 20.20
N VAL A 19 -4.87 -5.19 19.99
CA VAL A 19 -4.21 -5.95 21.05
C VAL A 19 -2.74 -5.56 21.19
N GLU A 20 -2.22 -5.69 22.39
CA GLU A 20 -0.78 -5.64 22.62
C GLU A 20 -0.21 -7.05 22.45
N ALA A 21 0.63 -7.23 21.44
CA ALA A 21 1.20 -8.54 21.07
C ALA A 21 2.72 -8.53 21.21
N PRO A 22 3.35 -9.59 21.71
CA PRO A 22 4.79 -9.72 21.71
C PRO A 22 5.32 -9.85 20.28
N ILE A 23 6.49 -9.24 20.03
CA ILE A 23 7.19 -9.42 18.76
C ILE A 23 7.63 -10.89 18.68
N GLY A 24 7.31 -11.55 17.55
CA GLY A 24 7.55 -12.98 17.34
C GLY A 24 6.30 -13.84 17.49
N ALA A 25 5.21 -13.34 18.10
CA ALA A 25 3.94 -14.08 18.16
C ALA A 25 3.41 -14.36 16.75
N PRO A 26 2.88 -15.54 16.46
CA PRO A 26 2.27 -15.85 15.17
C PRO A 26 0.99 -15.03 14.95
N LEU A 27 0.74 -14.65 13.69
CA LEU A 27 -0.46 -13.89 13.32
C LEU A 27 -1.76 -14.65 13.64
N ALA A 28 -1.71 -15.98 13.71
CA ALA A 28 -2.85 -16.81 14.09
C ALA A 28 -3.41 -16.45 15.47
N LEU A 29 -2.54 -16.17 16.46
CA LEU A 29 -2.97 -15.77 17.81
C LEU A 29 -3.72 -14.41 17.79
N LEU A 30 -3.32 -13.51 16.91
CA LEU A 30 -4.02 -12.22 16.72
C LEU A 30 -5.44 -12.46 16.21
N LEU A 31 -5.58 -13.38 15.24
CA LEU A 31 -6.88 -13.71 14.67
C LEU A 31 -7.79 -14.42 15.68
N GLU A 32 -7.25 -15.31 16.52
CA GLU A 32 -7.97 -15.96 17.62
C GLU A 32 -8.49 -14.92 18.61
N ALA A 33 -7.67 -13.94 18.99
CA ALA A 33 -8.10 -12.86 19.89
C ALA A 33 -9.26 -12.02 19.31
N ALA A 34 -9.37 -11.93 17.99
CA ALA A 34 -10.48 -11.28 17.29
C ALA A 34 -11.70 -12.21 17.07
N GLY A 35 -11.69 -13.43 17.62
CA GLY A 35 -12.78 -14.41 17.47
C GLY A 35 -12.82 -15.12 16.13
N GLY A 36 -11.74 -15.06 15.33
CA GLY A 36 -11.67 -15.66 14.00
C GLY A 36 -12.34 -14.84 12.90
N THR A 37 -12.42 -15.41 11.71
CA THR A 37 -13.06 -14.76 10.53
C THR A 37 -14.54 -15.14 10.45
N THR A 38 -15.36 -14.20 9.94
CA THR A 38 -16.80 -14.41 9.72
C THR A 38 -17.12 -15.09 8.39
N CYS A 39 -16.13 -15.16 7.48
CA CYS A 39 -16.26 -15.80 6.17
C CYS A 39 -14.88 -16.27 5.66
N ASP A 40 -14.84 -16.85 4.46
CA ASP A 40 -13.57 -17.22 3.81
C ASP A 40 -12.81 -15.97 3.38
N CYS A 41 -11.66 -15.72 3.99
CA CYS A 41 -10.88 -14.50 3.86
C CYS A 41 -9.48 -14.75 3.31
N GLN A 42 -8.89 -13.70 2.75
CA GLN A 42 -7.46 -13.52 2.55
C GLN A 42 -6.97 -12.38 3.45
N PHE A 43 -5.73 -12.47 3.91
CA PHE A 43 -5.21 -11.54 4.92
C PHE A 43 -4.27 -10.50 4.32
N ILE A 44 -4.29 -9.29 4.92
CA ILE A 44 -3.34 -8.23 4.63
C ILE A 44 -2.61 -7.90 5.93
N VAL A 45 -1.30 -8.12 5.94
CA VAL A 45 -0.43 -7.69 7.06
C VAL A 45 -0.06 -6.24 6.86
N GLY A 46 -0.56 -5.36 7.72
CA GLY A 46 -0.48 -3.91 7.61
C GLY A 46 -1.79 -3.27 7.19
N GLY A 47 -1.71 -2.03 6.71
CA GLY A 47 -2.89 -1.29 6.24
C GLY A 47 -3.35 -1.65 4.83
N PRO A 48 -4.54 -1.21 4.42
CA PRO A 48 -5.12 -1.58 3.13
C PRO A 48 -4.31 -1.11 1.92
N LEU A 49 -3.55 -0.02 2.03
CA LEU A 49 -2.73 0.48 0.93
C LEU A 49 -1.34 -0.17 0.88
N MET A 50 -0.59 -0.12 1.98
CA MET A 50 0.80 -0.56 2.04
C MET A 50 0.97 -2.03 2.45
N GLY A 51 -0.03 -2.61 3.12
CA GLY A 51 0.04 -3.97 3.64
C GLY A 51 0.22 -5.01 2.53
N LYS A 52 0.83 -6.13 2.89
CA LYS A 52 1.11 -7.25 1.99
C LYS A 52 0.09 -8.35 2.16
N LEU A 53 -0.31 -8.97 1.05
CA LEU A 53 -1.14 -10.17 1.07
C LEU A 53 -0.39 -11.35 1.68
N THR A 54 -1.08 -12.13 2.49
CA THR A 54 -0.59 -13.42 2.98
C THR A 54 -1.76 -14.37 3.21
N ASP A 55 -1.52 -15.66 3.02
CA ASP A 55 -2.37 -16.74 3.46
C ASP A 55 -1.70 -17.53 4.61
N ASP A 56 -0.45 -17.19 4.93
CA ASP A 56 0.34 -17.80 5.98
C ASP A 56 0.21 -17.02 7.29
N LEU A 57 -0.56 -17.55 8.21
CA LEU A 57 -0.76 -17.00 9.55
C LEU A 57 0.28 -17.47 10.58
N SER A 58 1.20 -18.35 10.19
CA SER A 58 2.35 -18.73 11.04
C SER A 58 3.43 -17.65 11.11
N GLN A 59 3.36 -16.65 10.20
CA GLN A 59 4.30 -15.52 10.18
C GLN A 59 4.28 -14.77 11.51
N PRO A 60 5.47 -14.34 12.00
CA PRO A 60 5.57 -13.65 13.27
C PRO A 60 5.16 -12.18 13.17
N VAL A 61 4.63 -11.65 14.25
CA VAL A 61 4.52 -10.20 14.49
C VAL A 61 5.91 -9.58 14.47
N THR A 62 6.11 -8.55 13.66
CA THR A 62 7.37 -7.81 13.56
C THR A 62 7.22 -6.40 14.10
N LYS A 63 8.32 -5.67 14.23
CA LYS A 63 8.31 -4.25 14.61
C LYS A 63 7.50 -3.37 13.65
N THR A 64 7.33 -3.79 12.41
CA THR A 64 6.58 -3.07 11.38
C THR A 64 5.13 -3.54 11.23
N THR A 65 4.72 -4.61 11.91
CA THR A 65 3.34 -5.11 11.89
C THR A 65 2.43 -4.17 12.68
N GLY A 66 1.63 -3.37 11.99
CA GLY A 66 0.68 -2.43 12.63
C GLY A 66 -0.78 -2.88 12.56
N GLY A 67 -1.07 -3.92 11.77
CA GLY A 67 -2.43 -4.44 11.63
C GLY A 67 -2.48 -5.77 10.89
N LEU A 68 -3.60 -6.45 11.06
CA LEU A 68 -4.00 -7.64 10.33
C LEU A 68 -5.44 -7.43 9.83
N LEU A 69 -5.61 -7.40 8.52
CA LEU A 69 -6.93 -7.20 7.91
C LEU A 69 -7.39 -8.51 7.28
N ALA A 70 -8.56 -8.99 7.69
CA ALA A 70 -9.24 -10.11 7.06
C ALA A 70 -10.20 -9.58 5.99
N ILE A 71 -9.93 -9.87 4.73
CA ILE A 71 -10.73 -9.38 3.60
C ILE A 71 -11.39 -10.59 2.91
N PRO A 72 -12.71 -10.55 2.68
CA PRO A 72 -13.43 -11.64 2.00
C PRO A 72 -12.78 -11.97 0.66
N LYS A 73 -12.64 -13.25 0.33
CA LYS A 73 -12.13 -13.68 -0.98
C LYS A 73 -13.01 -13.12 -2.10
N GLY A 74 -12.39 -12.71 -3.20
CA GLY A 74 -13.08 -12.06 -4.31
C GLY A 74 -13.22 -10.54 -4.19
N HIS A 75 -12.89 -9.95 -3.05
CA HIS A 75 -12.98 -8.50 -2.84
C HIS A 75 -12.09 -7.72 -3.83
N PRO A 76 -12.57 -6.58 -4.40
CA PRO A 76 -11.82 -5.80 -5.39
C PRO A 76 -10.43 -5.34 -4.93
N LEU A 77 -10.27 -5.07 -3.63
CA LEU A 77 -8.97 -4.69 -3.05
C LEU A 77 -7.91 -5.79 -3.24
N LEU A 78 -8.28 -7.06 -3.06
CA LEU A 78 -7.38 -8.20 -3.25
C LEU A 78 -6.90 -8.29 -4.70
N GLN A 79 -7.82 -8.10 -5.66
CA GLN A 79 -7.48 -8.09 -7.08
C GLN A 79 -6.51 -6.95 -7.43
N LYS A 80 -6.70 -5.76 -6.84
CA LYS A 80 -5.76 -4.64 -7.01
C LYS A 80 -4.38 -4.93 -6.43
N LYS A 81 -4.30 -5.68 -5.33
CA LYS A 81 -3.04 -6.04 -4.67
C LYS A 81 -2.30 -7.18 -5.38
N THR A 82 -3.02 -8.06 -6.03
CA THR A 82 -2.41 -9.20 -6.75
C THR A 82 -1.61 -8.71 -7.95
N PRO A 83 -0.31 -9.05 -8.04
CA PRO A 83 0.51 -8.66 -9.18
C PRO A 83 0.02 -9.34 -10.46
N SER A 84 -0.07 -8.58 -11.54
CA SER A 84 -0.39 -9.09 -12.88
C SER A 84 0.40 -8.31 -13.94
N PRO A 85 1.74 -8.53 -14.05
CA PRO A 85 2.62 -7.68 -14.85
C PRO A 85 2.22 -7.52 -16.31
N ALA A 86 1.84 -8.62 -16.97
CA ALA A 86 1.41 -8.59 -18.38
C ALA A 86 0.11 -7.80 -18.56
N ARG A 87 -0.89 -8.07 -17.71
CA ARG A 87 -2.16 -7.34 -17.73
C ARG A 87 -1.97 -5.86 -17.38
N ASP A 88 -1.15 -5.57 -16.37
CA ASP A 88 -0.89 -4.21 -15.91
C ASP A 88 -0.20 -3.38 -17.03
N GLN A 89 0.70 -4.00 -17.82
CA GLN A 89 1.32 -3.36 -18.98
C GLN A 89 0.31 -3.09 -20.11
N VAL A 90 -0.52 -4.06 -20.46
CA VAL A 90 -1.56 -3.91 -21.48
C VAL A 90 -2.53 -2.80 -21.10
N LEU A 91 -3.01 -2.80 -19.85
CA LEU A 91 -3.90 -1.75 -19.36
C LEU A 91 -3.22 -0.38 -19.31
N ALA A 92 -1.94 -0.30 -18.91
CA ALA A 92 -1.19 0.95 -18.95
C ALA A 92 -1.13 1.52 -20.37
N LYS A 93 -0.91 0.67 -21.36
CA LYS A 93 -0.85 1.05 -22.78
C LYS A 93 -2.22 1.49 -23.33
N ALA A 94 -3.28 0.78 -22.98
CA ALA A 94 -4.62 0.99 -23.56
C ALA A 94 -5.42 2.12 -22.89
N VAL A 95 -5.20 2.35 -21.58
CA VAL A 95 -6.12 3.16 -20.75
C VAL A 95 -5.45 4.39 -20.14
N CYS A 96 -4.11 4.39 -19.93
CA CYS A 96 -3.44 5.51 -19.28
C CYS A 96 -3.40 6.76 -20.16
N CYS A 97 -4.24 7.75 -19.85
CA CYS A 97 -4.32 9.04 -20.57
C CYS A 97 -3.26 10.06 -20.11
N GLN A 98 -2.30 9.70 -19.27
CA GLN A 98 -1.25 10.59 -18.76
C GLN A 98 -1.76 11.85 -18.03
N CYS A 99 -2.92 11.76 -17.38
CA CYS A 99 -3.53 12.87 -16.63
C CYS A 99 -2.70 13.37 -15.43
N SER A 100 -1.63 12.69 -15.09
CA SER A 100 -0.71 12.98 -13.97
C SER A 100 -1.31 13.04 -12.55
N MET A 101 -2.58 12.67 -12.35
CA MET A 101 -3.22 12.65 -11.02
C MET A 101 -2.43 11.83 -10.00
N CYS A 102 -1.84 10.70 -10.43
CA CYS A 102 -0.97 9.87 -9.59
C CYS A 102 0.27 10.61 -9.08
N THR A 103 0.77 11.60 -9.83
CA THR A 103 1.89 12.48 -9.43
C THR A 103 1.39 13.62 -8.56
N GLN A 104 0.30 14.28 -8.94
CA GLN A 104 -0.26 15.41 -8.19
C GLN A 104 -0.69 14.98 -6.77
N MET A 105 -1.20 13.77 -6.60
CA MET A 105 -1.60 13.23 -5.29
C MET A 105 -0.45 12.54 -4.55
N CYS A 106 0.75 12.50 -5.11
CA CYS A 106 1.89 11.87 -4.47
C CYS A 106 2.39 12.71 -3.28
N PRO A 107 2.41 12.18 -2.04
CA PRO A 107 2.88 12.93 -0.88
C PRO A 107 4.36 13.29 -0.98
N ARG A 108 5.18 12.42 -1.59
CA ARG A 108 6.60 12.70 -1.80
C ARG A 108 6.83 13.80 -2.85
N ASN A 109 6.02 13.82 -3.92
CA ASN A 109 6.06 14.90 -4.90
C ASN A 109 5.64 16.24 -4.25
N ALA A 110 4.60 16.22 -3.41
CA ALA A 110 4.14 17.41 -2.67
C ALA A 110 5.21 18.00 -1.72
N MET A 111 6.14 17.16 -1.24
CA MET A 111 7.29 17.60 -0.43
C MET A 111 8.46 18.14 -1.26
N GLY A 112 8.33 18.25 -2.59
CA GLY A 112 9.39 18.72 -3.47
C GLY A 112 10.35 17.63 -3.98
N LEU A 113 10.10 16.35 -3.65
CA LEU A 113 10.83 15.25 -4.25
C LEU A 113 10.25 14.94 -5.64
N HIS A 114 11.09 14.77 -6.67
CA HIS A 114 10.65 14.55 -8.05
C HIS A 114 10.11 13.13 -8.27
N VAL A 115 9.12 12.73 -7.46
CA VAL A 115 8.44 11.42 -7.58
C VAL A 115 7.28 11.55 -8.56
N GLU A 116 7.42 10.98 -9.74
CA GLU A 116 6.49 11.16 -10.87
C GLU A 116 5.94 9.82 -11.37
N PRO A 117 4.96 9.21 -10.67
CA PRO A 117 4.41 7.91 -11.06
C PRO A 117 3.82 7.87 -12.49
N HIS A 118 3.35 9.00 -13.03
CA HIS A 118 2.84 9.05 -14.41
C HIS A 118 3.95 8.75 -15.44
N LYS A 119 5.21 9.13 -15.17
CA LYS A 119 6.36 8.79 -16.02
C LYS A 119 6.67 7.30 -15.96
N ALA A 120 6.59 6.68 -14.76
CA ALA A 120 6.73 5.23 -14.63
C ALA A 120 5.62 4.48 -15.38
N MET A 121 4.38 4.98 -15.39
CA MET A 121 3.28 4.43 -16.20
C MET A 121 3.57 4.52 -17.69
N ARG A 122 4.12 5.64 -18.16
CA ARG A 122 4.51 5.81 -19.57
C ARG A 122 5.64 4.88 -19.97
N ALA A 123 6.65 4.73 -19.12
CA ALA A 123 7.75 3.79 -19.33
C ALA A 123 7.26 2.34 -19.36
N LEU A 124 6.35 1.97 -18.46
CA LEU A 124 5.72 0.64 -18.45
C LEU A 124 4.94 0.37 -19.75
N ALA A 125 4.14 1.34 -20.18
CA ALA A 125 3.32 1.21 -21.38
C ALA A 125 4.14 1.02 -22.65
N SER A 126 5.26 1.75 -22.78
CA SER A 126 6.14 1.71 -23.97
C SER A 126 7.24 0.64 -23.89
N GLY A 127 7.53 0.11 -22.71
CA GLY A 127 8.71 -0.73 -22.48
C GLY A 127 10.04 0.02 -22.54
N ASN A 128 10.02 1.36 -22.44
CA ASN A 128 11.20 2.21 -22.59
C ASN A 128 11.52 2.96 -21.27
N ASP A 129 12.58 2.53 -20.59
CA ASP A 129 13.02 3.13 -19.31
C ASP A 129 13.58 4.56 -19.45
N ALA A 130 13.96 5.02 -20.67
CA ALA A 130 14.35 6.41 -20.88
C ALA A 130 13.21 7.41 -20.57
N LEU A 131 11.98 6.93 -20.53
CA LEU A 131 10.79 7.73 -20.19
C LEU A 131 10.52 7.87 -18.68
N LEU A 132 11.32 7.24 -17.82
CA LEU A 132 11.18 7.29 -16.37
C LEU A 132 11.41 8.71 -15.79
N GLY A 133 12.19 9.52 -16.48
CA GLY A 133 12.60 10.84 -15.97
C GLY A 133 13.71 10.72 -14.94
N ASP A 134 13.60 11.46 -13.83
CA ASP A 134 14.62 11.43 -12.79
C ASP A 134 14.60 10.11 -12.02
N HIS A 135 15.72 9.37 -12.12
CA HIS A 135 15.87 8.10 -11.39
C HIS A 135 15.85 8.28 -9.88
N ASN A 136 16.31 9.42 -9.35
CA ASN A 136 16.21 9.72 -7.92
C ASN A 136 14.75 9.78 -7.46
N GLY A 137 13.85 10.29 -8.29
CA GLY A 137 12.42 10.28 -8.03
C GLY A 137 11.85 8.87 -7.90
N ILE A 138 12.31 7.92 -8.72
CA ILE A 138 11.94 6.51 -8.61
C ILE A 138 12.38 5.92 -7.27
N PHE A 139 13.64 6.16 -6.86
CA PHE A 139 14.17 5.67 -5.57
C PHE A 139 13.52 6.34 -4.36
N SER A 140 13.09 7.59 -4.49
CA SER A 140 12.43 8.35 -3.43
C SER A 140 10.97 7.92 -3.18
N CYS A 141 10.40 7.04 -4.00
CA CYS A 141 9.07 6.47 -3.76
C CYS A 141 9.05 5.64 -2.47
N CYS A 142 8.10 5.94 -1.56
CA CYS A 142 7.91 5.21 -0.29
C CYS A 142 6.86 4.10 -0.37
N ASP A 143 6.42 3.74 -1.57
CA ASP A 143 5.47 2.66 -1.85
C ASP A 143 4.14 2.76 -1.07
N CYS A 144 3.71 4.01 -0.74
CA CYS A 144 2.48 4.25 0.04
C CYS A 144 1.19 3.84 -0.67
N GLY A 145 1.22 3.57 -1.97
CA GLY A 145 0.08 3.08 -2.74
C GLY A 145 -0.99 4.13 -3.10
N ILE A 146 -0.94 5.36 -2.61
CA ILE A 146 -1.95 6.40 -2.88
C ILE A 146 -2.19 6.60 -4.38
N CYS A 147 -1.14 6.59 -5.18
CA CYS A 147 -1.23 6.72 -6.63
C CYS A 147 -2.08 5.64 -7.31
N THR A 148 -2.11 4.42 -6.75
CA THR A 148 -2.89 3.28 -7.24
C THR A 148 -4.29 3.23 -6.62
N TYR A 149 -4.36 3.29 -5.30
CA TYR A 149 -5.61 3.01 -4.59
C TYR A 149 -6.54 4.21 -4.50
N TYR A 150 -6.00 5.42 -4.60
CA TYR A 150 -6.78 6.65 -4.49
C TYR A 150 -6.74 7.53 -5.74
N ALA A 151 -5.55 7.83 -6.28
CA ALA A 151 -5.40 8.86 -7.31
C ALA A 151 -5.81 8.40 -8.71
N CYS A 152 -5.59 7.13 -9.07
CA CYS A 152 -5.93 6.65 -10.41
C CYS A 152 -7.42 6.38 -10.56
N ASN A 153 -8.11 7.22 -11.35
CA ASN A 153 -9.55 7.04 -11.63
C ASN A 153 -9.83 5.86 -12.58
N PHE A 154 -8.81 5.39 -13.30
CA PHE A 154 -8.93 4.29 -14.27
C PHE A 154 -8.58 2.92 -13.69
N GLY A 155 -8.38 2.81 -12.38
CA GLY A 155 -8.06 1.55 -11.72
C GLY A 155 -6.70 0.94 -12.09
N LEU A 156 -5.80 1.74 -12.71
CA LEU A 156 -4.45 1.32 -13.03
C LEU A 156 -3.57 1.25 -11.77
N LYS A 157 -2.38 0.67 -11.89
CA LYS A 157 -1.46 0.42 -10.77
C LYS A 157 -0.14 1.21 -10.88
N PRO A 158 -0.14 2.56 -10.76
CA PRO A 158 1.09 3.34 -10.83
C PRO A 158 2.13 2.97 -9.77
N SER A 159 1.73 2.54 -8.56
CA SER A 159 2.68 2.09 -7.53
C SER A 159 3.44 0.84 -7.98
N VAL A 160 2.77 -0.10 -8.66
CA VAL A 160 3.42 -1.30 -9.22
C VAL A 160 4.41 -0.91 -10.32
N ALA A 161 4.05 0.04 -11.19
CA ALA A 161 4.97 0.56 -12.21
C ALA A 161 6.22 1.20 -11.58
N MET A 162 6.06 1.96 -10.48
CA MET A 162 7.18 2.53 -9.71
C MET A 162 8.08 1.45 -9.11
N GLN A 163 7.50 0.41 -8.49
CA GLN A 163 8.26 -0.71 -7.91
C GLN A 163 9.03 -1.49 -8.99
N GLN A 164 8.38 -1.79 -10.12
CA GLN A 164 9.04 -2.46 -11.24
C GLN A 164 10.18 -1.62 -11.81
N ALA A 165 10.00 -0.31 -11.99
CA ALA A 165 11.05 0.60 -12.43
C ALA A 165 12.21 0.62 -11.43
N LYS A 166 11.93 0.75 -10.12
CA LYS A 166 12.94 0.70 -9.06
C LYS A 166 13.77 -0.59 -9.14
N GLY A 167 13.09 -1.74 -9.26
CA GLY A 167 13.76 -3.05 -9.38
C GLY A 167 14.61 -3.19 -10.65
N ARG A 168 14.17 -2.61 -11.78
CA ARG A 168 14.99 -2.60 -13.02
C ARG A 168 16.25 -1.75 -12.85
N LEU A 169 16.12 -0.52 -12.34
CA LEU A 169 17.25 0.38 -12.10
C LEU A 169 18.27 -0.23 -11.13
N GLN A 170 17.80 -0.90 -10.07
CA GLN A 170 18.68 -1.60 -9.13
C GLN A 170 19.47 -2.73 -9.80
N ARG A 171 18.83 -3.53 -10.67
CA ARG A 171 19.52 -4.59 -11.43
C ARG A 171 20.55 -4.04 -12.41
N GLN A 172 20.34 -2.82 -12.91
CA GLN A 172 21.31 -2.10 -13.76
C GLN A 172 22.45 -1.47 -12.96
N GLY A 173 22.48 -1.64 -11.63
CA GLY A 173 23.50 -1.07 -10.75
C GLY A 173 23.34 0.44 -10.49
N ILE A 174 22.22 1.03 -10.93
CA ILE A 174 21.95 2.46 -10.71
C ILE A 174 21.59 2.66 -9.22
N LYS A 175 22.34 3.56 -8.58
CA LYS A 175 22.14 3.91 -7.16
C LYS A 175 21.47 5.27 -7.02
N PRO A 176 20.64 5.48 -5.98
CA PRO A 176 20.07 6.79 -5.71
C PRO A 176 21.17 7.81 -5.35
N ARG A 177 21.05 9.03 -5.84
CA ARG A 177 21.82 10.17 -5.32
C ARG A 177 20.98 10.81 -4.23
N ILE A 178 21.51 10.85 -3.01
CA ILE A 178 20.78 11.46 -1.88
C ILE A 178 21.09 12.96 -1.89
N GLU A 179 20.47 13.69 -2.78
CA GLU A 179 20.39 15.16 -2.70
C GLU A 179 18.96 15.51 -2.30
N VAL A 180 18.76 15.77 -1.00
CA VAL A 180 17.44 16.15 -0.52
C VAL A 180 17.37 17.67 -0.45
N LYS A 181 16.82 18.30 -1.49
CA LYS A 181 16.34 19.66 -1.41
C LYS A 181 14.83 19.61 -1.20
N TYR A 182 14.40 19.90 0.02
CA TYR A 182 12.97 20.06 0.29
C TYR A 182 12.53 21.45 -0.20
N ALA A 183 11.74 21.47 -1.22
CA ALA A 183 10.99 22.65 -1.64
C ALA A 183 9.50 22.26 -1.67
N PRO A 184 8.78 22.35 -0.52
CA PRO A 184 7.38 21.98 -0.46
C PRO A 184 6.59 22.76 -1.50
N ASP A 185 5.74 22.02 -2.25
CA ASP A 185 4.73 22.64 -3.09
C ASP A 185 3.70 23.33 -2.17
N GLY A 186 3.45 24.62 -2.38
CA GLY A 186 2.49 25.41 -1.59
C GLY A 186 1.06 24.88 -1.58
N GLY A 187 0.75 23.85 -2.38
CA GLY A 187 -0.53 23.16 -2.40
C GLY A 187 -0.64 21.89 -1.55
N ILE A 188 0.32 21.61 -0.67
CA ILE A 188 0.37 20.37 0.11
C ILE A 188 -0.90 20.14 0.96
N GLU A 189 -1.49 21.22 1.48
CA GLU A 189 -2.70 21.15 2.29
C GLU A 189 -3.92 20.66 1.48
N ASN A 190 -3.96 20.99 0.20
CA ASN A 190 -5.02 20.58 -0.72
C ASN A 190 -4.88 19.12 -1.19
N LYS A 191 -3.78 18.46 -0.84
CA LYS A 191 -3.47 17.08 -1.23
C LYS A 191 -3.82 16.05 -0.15
N ARG A 192 -4.59 16.45 0.86
CA ARG A 192 -5.11 15.52 1.88
C ARG A 192 -6.07 14.53 1.25
N VAL A 193 -5.93 13.28 1.65
CA VAL A 193 -6.84 12.21 1.26
C VAL A 193 -7.86 12.02 2.38
N PRO A 194 -9.15 12.39 2.19
CA PRO A 194 -10.18 12.14 3.19
C PRO A 194 -10.36 10.62 3.41
N THR A 195 -10.37 10.19 4.67
CA THR A 195 -10.48 8.78 5.05
C THR A 195 -11.75 8.15 4.50
N GLU A 196 -12.88 8.82 4.66
CA GLU A 196 -14.17 8.33 4.14
C GLU A 196 -14.13 8.07 2.63
N ARG A 197 -13.58 9.02 1.85
CA ARG A 197 -13.46 8.86 0.41
C ARG A 197 -12.51 7.72 0.03
N MET A 198 -11.48 7.47 0.85
CA MET A 198 -10.58 6.34 0.64
C MET A 198 -11.29 5.01 0.92
N LEU A 199 -12.06 4.91 2.00
CA LEU A 199 -12.84 3.72 2.35
C LEU A 199 -13.84 3.37 1.25
N LEU A 200 -14.54 4.38 0.69
CA LEU A 200 -15.45 4.19 -0.44
C LEU A 200 -14.72 3.67 -1.69
N ARG A 201 -13.55 4.22 -2.03
CA ARG A 201 -12.77 3.78 -3.20
C ARG A 201 -12.17 2.39 -3.08
N LEU A 202 -11.92 1.95 -1.86
CA LEU A 202 -11.38 0.62 -1.56
C LEU A 202 -12.48 -0.41 -1.31
N ASP A 203 -13.75 0.02 -1.33
CA ASP A 203 -14.91 -0.80 -0.96
C ASP A 203 -14.80 -1.38 0.47
N LEU A 204 -14.29 -0.54 1.39
CA LEU A 204 -14.06 -0.91 2.79
C LEU A 204 -15.03 -0.24 3.77
N LYS A 205 -16.06 0.50 3.28
CA LYS A 205 -16.97 1.26 4.14
C LYS A 205 -17.74 0.34 5.11
N GLN A 206 -18.04 -0.90 4.71
CA GLN A 206 -18.68 -1.88 5.57
C GLN A 206 -17.82 -2.33 6.76
N PHE A 207 -16.51 -2.07 6.72
CA PHE A 207 -15.58 -2.39 7.81
C PHE A 207 -15.16 -1.13 8.60
N ASP A 208 -15.82 0.01 8.35
CA ASP A 208 -15.59 1.27 9.06
C ASP A 208 -16.26 1.19 10.43
N GLY A 209 -15.47 1.04 11.46
CA GLY A 209 -15.96 0.88 12.84
C GLY A 209 -14.81 0.95 13.84
N ASP A 210 -15.18 0.96 15.10
CA ASP A 210 -14.22 0.98 16.19
C ASP A 210 -13.54 -0.39 16.38
N ALA A 211 -12.26 -0.36 16.69
CA ALA A 211 -11.47 -1.53 17.11
C ALA A 211 -10.95 -1.24 18.53
N PRO A 212 -11.76 -1.51 19.57
CA PRO A 212 -11.39 -1.20 20.93
C PRO A 212 -10.13 -1.95 21.38
N MET A 213 -9.50 -1.43 22.43
CA MET A 213 -8.38 -2.13 23.07
C MET A 213 -8.87 -3.41 23.73
N GLY A 214 -8.24 -4.51 23.38
CA GLY A 214 -8.44 -5.81 23.98
C GLY A 214 -7.34 -6.18 24.98
N PRO A 215 -7.40 -7.39 25.54
CA PRO A 215 -6.38 -7.88 26.42
C PRO A 215 -5.03 -8.03 25.70
N ALA A 216 -3.94 -7.96 26.47
CA ALA A 216 -2.62 -8.27 25.94
C ALA A 216 -2.53 -9.77 25.57
N ILE A 217 -1.88 -10.07 24.45
CA ILE A 217 -1.57 -11.45 24.08
C ILE A 217 -0.33 -11.90 24.86
N THR A 218 -0.50 -12.93 25.65
CA THR A 218 0.61 -13.63 26.30
C THR A 218 1.07 -14.77 25.39
N ALA A 219 2.36 -14.81 25.08
CA ALA A 219 2.97 -15.88 24.27
C ALA A 219 3.19 -17.14 25.13
#